data_3508b22bc80aef1333c2752a5695b18a
#
_entry.id   3508b22bc80aef1333c2752a5695b18a
#
_cell.length_a   1.000
_cell.length_b   1.000
_cell.length_c   1.000
_cell.angle_alpha   90.00
_cell.angle_beta   90.00
_cell.angle_gamma   90.00
#
_symmetry.space_group_name_H-M   'P 1'
#
loop_
_entity.id
_entity.type
_entity.pdbx_description
1 polymer ?
#
loop_
_entity_poly.entity_id
_entity_poly.type
_entity_poly.pdbx_seq_one_letter_code
_entity_poly.pdbx_strand_id
1 'polypeptide(L)'
;SICFGFTLGVLLRSFFIVNFNLVIFTLIISFLSILFLYLSKTKWSLIISVFIFTLALGIYRFHMVDVEPPLFFESRVDEKVNLTGEIVDEPDIREFNQKLIIKTEAEGDVTKVLATVGFGEDYKYGDEVKFSGKLQKPENFITDTGKEFDYINYLKKDGIFYSINYSNIEIISHGNGNKVKSALFYIKEKFLEK
;
A
#
# COMPACT_ATOMS: atom_id res chain seq x y z
N SER A 1 13.12 25.77 1.25
CA SER A 1 14.05 24.80 1.92
C SER A 1 13.32 23.58 2.48
N ILE A 2 12.10 23.71 3.00
CA ILE A 2 11.31 22.60 3.58
C ILE A 2 11.05 21.51 2.53
N CYS A 3 10.45 21.88 1.40
CA CYS A 3 10.17 20.90 0.32
C CYS A 3 11.44 20.23 -0.20
N PHE A 4 12.52 20.99 -0.34
CA PHE A 4 13.79 20.46 -0.82
C PHE A 4 14.41 19.46 0.18
N GLY A 5 14.35 19.75 1.49
CA GLY A 5 14.79 18.82 2.53
C GLY A 5 13.99 17.51 2.48
N PHE A 6 12.65 17.59 2.40
CA PHE A 6 11.77 16.43 2.33
C PHE A 6 12.05 15.57 1.09
N THR A 7 12.07 16.17 -0.10
CA THR A 7 12.34 15.43 -1.35
C THR A 7 13.72 14.79 -1.36
N LEU A 8 14.74 15.49 -0.84
CA LEU A 8 16.09 14.93 -0.70
C LEU A 8 16.10 13.75 0.28
N GLY A 9 15.33 13.81 1.37
CA GLY A 9 15.20 12.71 2.33
C GLY A 9 14.59 11.45 1.70
N VAL A 10 13.50 11.60 0.92
CA VAL A 10 12.90 10.51 0.15
C VAL A 10 13.91 9.92 -0.84
N LEU A 11 14.61 10.76 -1.56
CA LEU A 11 15.62 10.35 -2.54
C LEU A 11 16.79 9.61 -1.89
N LEU A 12 17.32 10.09 -0.78
CA LEU A 12 18.40 9.42 -0.04
C LEU A 12 17.97 8.03 0.42
N ARG A 13 16.77 7.87 0.97
CA ARG A 13 16.27 6.57 1.42
C ARG A 13 16.02 5.61 0.24
N SER A 14 15.70 6.11 -0.95
CA SER A 14 15.57 5.31 -2.17
C SER A 14 16.89 4.65 -2.60
N PHE A 15 18.03 5.29 -2.34
CA PHE A 15 19.35 4.74 -2.69
C PHE A 15 20.06 4.03 -1.53
N PHE A 16 19.75 4.41 -0.28
CA PHE A 16 20.44 3.90 0.90
C PHE A 16 19.47 3.34 1.91
N ILE A 17 19.78 2.14 2.42
CA ILE A 17 19.04 1.56 3.54
C ILE A 17 19.45 2.30 4.81
N VAL A 18 18.51 3.02 5.42
CA VAL A 18 18.73 3.76 6.67
C VAL A 18 18.01 3.05 7.80
N ASN A 19 18.72 2.83 8.92
CA ASN A 19 18.14 2.17 10.09
C ASN A 19 17.03 3.04 10.69
N PHE A 20 15.89 2.44 10.97
CA PHE A 20 14.70 3.12 11.49
C PHE A 20 14.94 3.85 12.81
N ASN A 21 15.69 3.22 13.74
CA ASN A 21 16.02 3.83 15.02
C ASN A 21 16.85 5.11 14.87
N LEU A 22 17.76 5.14 13.89
CA LEU A 22 18.57 6.32 13.58
C LEU A 22 17.70 7.45 13.02
N VAL A 23 16.69 7.13 12.21
CA VAL A 23 15.73 8.12 11.69
C VAL A 23 14.92 8.76 12.83
N ILE A 24 14.39 7.95 13.74
CA ILE A 24 13.63 8.45 14.90
C ILE A 24 14.53 9.32 15.78
N PHE A 25 15.75 8.88 16.07
CA PHE A 25 16.72 9.64 16.86
C PHE A 25 17.02 11.00 16.22
N THR A 26 17.25 11.03 14.91
CA THR A 26 17.49 12.27 14.15
C THR A 26 16.28 13.20 14.17
N LEU A 27 15.05 12.65 14.08
CA LEU A 27 13.81 13.44 14.20
C LEU A 27 13.68 14.07 15.58
N ILE A 28 13.94 13.34 16.66
CA ILE A 28 13.85 13.87 18.02
C ILE A 28 14.89 14.97 18.24
N ILE A 29 16.15 14.73 17.88
CA ILE A 29 17.21 15.72 18.07
C ILE A 29 16.96 16.98 17.23
N SER A 30 16.57 16.85 15.98
CA SER A 30 16.29 18.00 15.13
C SER A 30 15.09 18.81 15.62
N PHE A 31 14.05 18.14 16.16
CA PHE A 31 12.91 18.80 16.77
C PHE A 31 13.32 19.59 18.03
N LEU A 32 14.08 18.98 18.93
CA LEU A 32 14.60 19.65 20.12
C LEU A 32 15.51 20.83 19.77
N SER A 33 16.35 20.67 18.73
CA SER A 33 17.21 21.73 18.22
C SER A 33 16.39 22.91 17.67
N ILE A 34 15.31 22.65 16.93
CA ILE A 34 14.41 23.71 16.44
C ILE A 34 13.83 24.50 17.61
N LEU A 35 13.32 23.81 18.65
CA LEU A 35 12.73 24.44 19.82
C LEU A 35 13.75 25.32 20.55
N PHE A 36 14.96 24.79 20.79
CA PHE A 36 16.04 25.53 21.45
C PHE A 36 16.49 26.77 20.67
N LEU A 37 16.69 26.64 19.35
CA LEU A 37 17.14 27.71 18.48
C LEU A 37 16.06 28.77 18.22
N TYR A 38 14.80 28.36 18.25
CA TYR A 38 13.67 29.30 18.21
C TYR A 38 13.67 30.24 19.43
N LEU A 39 13.91 29.68 20.62
CA LEU A 39 14.02 30.45 21.87
C LEU A 39 15.26 31.37 21.86
N SER A 40 16.37 30.90 21.27
CA SER A 40 17.63 31.65 21.17
C SER A 40 17.65 32.70 20.06
N LYS A 41 16.60 32.83 19.24
CA LYS A 41 16.47 33.79 18.12
C LYS A 41 17.59 33.73 17.07
N THR A 42 18.28 32.59 16.93
CA THR A 42 19.37 32.37 15.99
C THR A 42 18.86 31.91 14.63
N LYS A 43 18.74 32.81 13.65
CA LYS A 43 18.02 32.55 12.38
C LYS A 43 18.69 31.49 11.48
N TRP A 44 19.99 31.54 11.27
CA TRP A 44 20.72 30.63 10.36
C TRP A 44 20.72 29.18 10.87
N SER A 45 21.01 28.98 12.14
CA SER A 45 20.99 27.65 12.76
C SER A 45 19.58 27.04 12.76
N LEU A 46 18.54 27.86 12.90
CA LEU A 46 17.16 27.42 12.84
C LEU A 46 16.81 26.89 11.44
N ILE A 47 17.26 27.56 10.37
CA ILE A 47 17.05 27.12 8.98
C ILE A 47 17.69 25.73 8.74
N ILE A 48 18.91 25.52 9.25
CA ILE A 48 19.62 24.24 9.15
C ILE A 48 18.88 23.14 9.91
N SER A 49 18.42 23.42 11.14
CA SER A 49 17.67 22.45 11.94
C SER A 49 16.33 22.05 11.29
N VAL A 50 15.61 23.02 10.72
CA VAL A 50 14.38 22.76 9.96
C VAL A 50 14.69 21.92 8.72
N PHE A 51 15.79 22.16 8.04
CA PHE A 51 16.20 21.36 6.88
C PHE A 51 16.49 19.91 7.27
N ILE A 52 17.26 19.68 8.34
CA ILE A 52 17.56 18.32 8.84
C ILE A 52 16.27 17.61 9.28
N PHE A 53 15.37 18.31 9.96
CA PHE A 53 14.08 17.76 10.38
C PHE A 53 13.23 17.33 9.18
N THR A 54 13.10 18.18 8.16
CA THR A 54 12.32 17.85 6.97
C THR A 54 12.96 16.74 6.13
N LEU A 55 14.29 16.65 6.11
CA LEU A 55 15.01 15.54 5.49
C LEU A 55 14.73 14.22 6.23
N ALA A 56 14.81 14.23 7.56
CA ALA A 56 14.47 13.03 8.36
C ALA A 56 13.00 12.63 8.22
N LEU A 57 12.06 13.58 8.08
CA LEU A 57 10.66 13.31 7.77
C LEU A 57 10.49 12.65 6.39
N GLY A 58 11.26 13.06 5.39
CA GLY A 58 11.26 12.43 4.06
C GLY A 58 11.71 10.97 4.13
N ILE A 59 12.79 10.69 4.84
CA ILE A 59 13.29 9.32 5.07
C ILE A 59 12.25 8.50 5.84
N TYR A 60 11.67 9.04 6.90
CA TYR A 60 10.64 8.40 7.71
C TYR A 60 9.40 8.04 6.87
N ARG A 61 8.92 8.98 6.05
CA ARG A 61 7.77 8.74 5.16
C ARG A 61 8.01 7.61 4.18
N PHE A 62 9.21 7.54 3.59
CA PHE A 62 9.57 6.43 2.70
C PHE A 62 9.57 5.11 3.45
N HIS A 63 10.16 5.07 4.65
CA HIS A 63 10.22 3.86 5.46
C HIS A 63 8.83 3.33 5.85
N MET A 64 7.87 4.23 6.11
CA MET A 64 6.48 3.84 6.41
C MET A 64 5.74 3.23 5.22
N VAL A 65 6.17 3.51 3.99
CA VAL A 65 5.55 2.98 2.77
C VAL A 65 6.28 1.75 2.25
N ASP A 66 7.58 1.64 2.52
CA ASP A 66 8.41 0.50 2.13
C ASP A 66 8.18 -0.69 3.09
N VAL A 67 6.97 -1.24 3.02
CA VAL A 67 6.58 -2.42 3.82
C VAL A 67 7.15 -3.67 3.18
N GLU A 68 7.68 -4.57 4.01
CA GLU A 68 8.14 -5.88 3.56
C GLU A 68 6.96 -6.87 3.46
N PRO A 69 7.04 -7.84 2.52
CA PRO A 69 6.02 -8.87 2.41
C PRO A 69 5.95 -9.71 3.70
N PRO A 70 4.75 -10.06 4.20
CA PRO A 70 4.60 -10.88 5.40
C PRO A 70 5.15 -12.30 5.23
N LEU A 71 5.86 -12.79 6.24
CA LEU A 71 6.61 -14.05 6.20
C LEU A 71 5.73 -15.28 5.95
N PHE A 72 4.53 -15.33 6.54
CA PHE A 72 3.58 -16.42 6.34
C PHE A 72 3.25 -16.61 4.86
N PHE A 73 2.88 -15.51 4.17
CA PHE A 73 2.50 -15.55 2.77
C PHE A 73 3.72 -15.79 1.85
N GLU A 74 4.87 -15.26 2.23
CA GLU A 74 6.11 -15.48 1.48
C GLU A 74 6.50 -16.96 1.44
N SER A 75 6.30 -17.68 2.52
CA SER A 75 6.58 -19.12 2.59
C SER A 75 5.60 -19.98 1.79
N ARG A 76 4.44 -19.43 1.43
CA ARG A 76 3.36 -20.13 0.71
C ARG A 76 3.23 -19.73 -0.75
N VAL A 77 4.19 -18.98 -1.26
CA VAL A 77 4.24 -18.66 -2.70
C VAL A 77 4.29 -19.95 -3.52
N ASP A 78 3.53 -19.99 -4.61
CA ASP A 78 3.34 -21.15 -5.49
C ASP A 78 2.49 -22.30 -4.90
N GLU A 79 2.02 -22.20 -3.67
CA GLU A 79 1.10 -23.16 -3.08
C GLU A 79 -0.36 -22.77 -3.27
N LYS A 80 -1.25 -23.77 -3.20
CA LYS A 80 -2.69 -23.54 -3.16
C LYS A 80 -3.10 -23.16 -1.74
N VAL A 81 -3.63 -21.97 -1.58
CA VAL A 81 -4.12 -21.44 -0.30
C VAL A 81 -5.65 -21.39 -0.28
N ASN A 82 -6.21 -21.44 0.93
CA ASN A 82 -7.63 -21.24 1.19
C ASN A 82 -7.73 -20.23 2.34
N LEU A 83 -8.19 -19.03 2.03
CA LEU A 83 -8.15 -17.87 2.92
C LEU A 83 -9.53 -17.22 3.00
N THR A 84 -9.73 -16.43 4.04
CA THR A 84 -10.86 -15.51 4.19
C THR A 84 -10.34 -14.08 4.25
N GLY A 85 -11.15 -13.15 3.76
CA GLY A 85 -10.76 -11.74 3.79
C GLY A 85 -11.88 -10.82 3.36
N GLU A 86 -11.64 -9.52 3.47
CA GLU A 86 -12.57 -8.45 3.12
C GLU A 86 -12.13 -7.77 1.82
N ILE A 87 -13.06 -7.52 0.92
CA ILE A 87 -12.83 -6.71 -0.28
C ILE A 87 -12.66 -5.24 0.15
N VAL A 88 -11.44 -4.73 0.08
CA VAL A 88 -11.08 -3.41 0.63
C VAL A 88 -11.02 -2.28 -0.38
N ASP A 89 -11.30 -2.59 -1.65
CA ASP A 89 -11.43 -1.59 -2.70
C ASP A 89 -12.57 -1.92 -3.65
N GLU A 90 -12.91 -0.97 -4.53
CA GLU A 90 -13.93 -1.16 -5.55
C GLU A 90 -13.45 -2.24 -6.54
N PRO A 91 -14.30 -3.25 -6.88
CA PRO A 91 -13.98 -4.23 -7.92
C PRO A 91 -13.65 -3.57 -9.26
N ASP A 92 -12.50 -3.92 -9.85
CA ASP A 92 -12.10 -3.47 -11.19
C ASP A 92 -12.68 -4.42 -12.24
N ILE A 93 -13.83 -4.06 -12.81
CA ILE A 93 -14.54 -4.84 -13.81
C ILE A 93 -13.91 -4.59 -15.17
N ARG A 94 -13.44 -5.66 -15.82
CA ARG A 94 -12.82 -5.66 -17.15
C ARG A 94 -13.64 -6.47 -18.13
N GLU A 95 -13.24 -6.48 -19.38
CA GLU A 95 -13.99 -7.15 -20.46
C GLU A 95 -14.23 -8.65 -20.23
N PHE A 96 -13.27 -9.37 -19.61
CA PHE A 96 -13.33 -10.83 -19.43
C PHE A 96 -13.20 -11.30 -17.99
N ASN A 97 -12.93 -10.41 -17.03
CA ASN A 97 -12.71 -10.76 -15.64
C ASN A 97 -12.96 -9.58 -14.71
N GLN A 98 -12.95 -9.84 -13.41
CA GLN A 98 -12.95 -8.84 -12.37
C GLN A 98 -11.70 -9.00 -11.53
N LYS A 99 -11.13 -7.87 -11.08
CA LYS A 99 -10.00 -7.84 -10.14
C LYS A 99 -10.48 -7.31 -8.80
N LEU A 100 -10.24 -8.08 -7.76
CA LEU A 100 -10.63 -7.77 -6.39
C LEU A 100 -9.39 -7.60 -5.53
N ILE A 101 -9.35 -6.55 -4.72
CA ILE A 101 -8.31 -6.37 -3.71
C ILE A 101 -8.88 -6.85 -2.38
N ILE A 102 -8.38 -7.99 -1.91
CA ILE A 102 -8.85 -8.67 -0.71
C ILE A 102 -7.80 -8.51 0.39
N LYS A 103 -8.19 -7.91 1.51
CA LYS A 103 -7.37 -7.88 2.73
C LYS A 103 -7.62 -9.16 3.51
N THR A 104 -6.58 -9.90 3.76
CA THR A 104 -6.64 -11.19 4.48
C THR A 104 -5.65 -11.20 5.63
N GLU A 105 -5.96 -12.00 6.65
CA GLU A 105 -5.13 -12.24 7.82
C GLU A 105 -4.94 -13.75 8.00
N ALA A 106 -3.70 -14.18 8.22
CA ALA A 106 -3.37 -15.56 8.51
C ALA A 106 -2.16 -15.62 9.46
N GLU A 107 -2.27 -16.38 10.53
CA GLU A 107 -1.23 -16.55 11.58
C GLU A 107 -0.70 -15.23 12.17
N GLY A 108 -1.53 -14.17 12.19
CA GLY A 108 -1.15 -12.84 12.68
C GLY A 108 -0.52 -11.93 11.63
N ASP A 109 -0.22 -12.45 10.44
CA ASP A 109 0.23 -11.67 9.30
C ASP A 109 -0.96 -11.14 8.49
N VAL A 110 -0.94 -9.84 8.18
CA VAL A 110 -1.99 -9.17 7.41
C VAL A 110 -1.41 -8.74 6.06
N THR A 111 -2.11 -9.07 4.97
CA THR A 111 -1.71 -8.64 3.63
C THR A 111 -2.91 -8.33 2.74
N LYS A 112 -2.64 -7.70 1.60
CA LYS A 112 -3.60 -7.58 0.51
C LYS A 112 -3.21 -8.50 -0.63
N VAL A 113 -4.20 -9.20 -1.15
CA VAL A 113 -4.06 -10.11 -2.29
C VAL A 113 -4.91 -9.59 -3.44
N LEU A 114 -4.35 -9.55 -4.63
CA LEU A 114 -5.08 -9.25 -5.86
C LEU A 114 -5.66 -10.55 -6.43
N ALA A 115 -6.96 -10.74 -6.28
CA ALA A 115 -7.67 -11.87 -6.83
C ALA A 115 -8.27 -11.53 -8.19
N THR A 116 -7.98 -12.33 -9.21
CA THR A 116 -8.64 -12.27 -10.51
C THR A 116 -9.72 -13.36 -10.58
N VAL A 117 -10.96 -12.96 -10.87
CA VAL A 117 -12.12 -13.86 -10.96
C VAL A 117 -12.80 -13.72 -12.30
N GLY A 118 -13.51 -14.76 -12.73
CA GLY A 118 -14.41 -14.68 -13.88
C GLY A 118 -15.65 -13.85 -13.59
N PHE A 119 -16.46 -13.62 -14.62
CA PHE A 119 -17.79 -13.04 -14.42
C PHE A 119 -18.73 -14.06 -13.73
N GLY A 120 -19.63 -13.57 -12.90
CA GLY A 120 -20.65 -14.45 -12.29
C GLY A 120 -21.33 -13.84 -11.08
N GLU A 121 -20.58 -13.23 -10.17
CA GLU A 121 -21.13 -12.65 -8.95
C GLU A 121 -20.86 -11.14 -8.89
N ASP A 122 -21.77 -10.42 -8.24
CA ASP A 122 -21.70 -8.97 -8.03
C ASP A 122 -20.96 -8.68 -6.72
N TYR A 123 -19.63 -8.71 -6.79
CA TYR A 123 -18.76 -8.41 -5.65
C TYR A 123 -18.78 -6.92 -5.36
N LYS A 124 -18.82 -6.56 -4.06
CA LYS A 124 -18.83 -5.17 -3.60
C LYS A 124 -17.76 -4.89 -2.56
N TYR A 125 -17.39 -3.63 -2.46
CA TYR A 125 -16.57 -3.17 -1.36
C TYR A 125 -17.18 -3.52 0.00
N GLY A 126 -16.40 -4.10 0.90
CA GLY A 126 -16.82 -4.52 2.23
C GLY A 126 -17.47 -5.91 2.28
N ASP A 127 -17.49 -6.66 1.17
CA ASP A 127 -17.90 -8.06 1.22
C ASP A 127 -16.79 -8.89 1.87
N GLU A 128 -17.19 -9.75 2.79
CA GLU A 128 -16.33 -10.77 3.35
C GLU A 128 -16.41 -12.02 2.46
N VAL A 129 -15.27 -12.49 2.03
CA VAL A 129 -15.20 -13.58 1.06
C VAL A 129 -14.24 -14.67 1.52
N LYS A 130 -14.58 -15.92 1.19
CA LYS A 130 -13.67 -17.05 1.24
C LYS A 130 -13.15 -17.28 -0.17
N PHE A 131 -11.84 -17.34 -0.31
CA PHE A 131 -11.21 -17.48 -1.62
C PHE A 131 -10.09 -18.51 -1.60
N SER A 132 -9.92 -19.20 -2.72
CA SER A 132 -8.88 -20.22 -2.86
C SER A 132 -8.25 -20.18 -4.24
N GLY A 133 -6.97 -20.46 -4.28
CA GLY A 133 -6.20 -20.51 -5.51
C GLY A 133 -4.71 -20.60 -5.25
N LYS A 134 -3.92 -20.61 -6.31
CA LYS A 134 -2.47 -20.63 -6.24
C LYS A 134 -1.96 -19.21 -5.92
N LEU A 135 -1.28 -19.06 -4.79
CA LEU A 135 -0.67 -17.78 -4.40
C LEU A 135 0.57 -17.52 -5.26
N GLN A 136 0.66 -16.38 -5.92
CA GLN A 136 1.73 -16.03 -6.83
C GLN A 136 2.25 -14.63 -6.53
N LYS A 137 3.51 -14.36 -6.88
CA LYS A 137 4.02 -12.99 -6.93
C LYS A 137 3.60 -12.32 -8.24
N PRO A 138 3.23 -11.03 -8.23
CA PRO A 138 3.02 -10.28 -9.45
C PRO A 138 4.30 -10.23 -10.30
N GLU A 139 4.15 -10.21 -11.61
CA GLU A 139 5.26 -10.10 -12.55
C GLU A 139 5.12 -8.83 -13.40
N ASN A 140 6.26 -8.27 -13.79
CA ASN A 140 6.29 -7.17 -14.75
C ASN A 140 5.87 -7.69 -16.13
N PHE A 141 5.31 -6.84 -16.95
CA PHE A 141 4.87 -7.21 -18.29
C PHE A 141 5.23 -6.14 -19.32
N ILE A 142 5.32 -6.57 -20.58
CA ILE A 142 5.58 -5.68 -21.70
C ILE A 142 4.23 -5.17 -22.22
N THR A 143 4.08 -3.85 -22.31
CA THR A 143 2.87 -3.20 -22.86
C THR A 143 2.82 -3.35 -24.38
N ASP A 144 1.67 -3.12 -24.98
CA ASP A 144 1.46 -3.14 -26.44
C ASP A 144 2.40 -2.15 -27.18
N THR A 145 2.89 -1.13 -26.48
CA THR A 145 3.87 -0.17 -26.99
C THR A 145 5.33 -0.65 -26.91
N GLY A 146 5.57 -1.89 -26.44
CA GLY A 146 6.91 -2.49 -26.29
C GLY A 146 7.70 -1.98 -25.07
N LYS A 147 7.06 -1.24 -24.14
CA LYS A 147 7.69 -0.78 -22.90
C LYS A 147 7.38 -1.74 -21.76
N GLU A 148 8.39 -2.05 -20.96
CA GLU A 148 8.20 -2.79 -19.71
C GLU A 148 7.42 -1.91 -18.71
N PHE A 149 6.35 -2.48 -18.14
CA PHE A 149 5.60 -1.88 -17.06
C PHE A 149 5.98 -2.55 -15.74
N ASP A 150 6.46 -1.75 -14.80
CA ASP A 150 6.83 -2.20 -13.46
C ASP A 150 5.58 -2.42 -12.59
N TYR A 151 4.91 -3.55 -12.84
CA TYR A 151 3.67 -3.92 -12.18
C TYR A 151 3.88 -4.29 -10.71
N ILE A 152 5.05 -4.84 -10.39
CA ILE A 152 5.43 -5.20 -9.02
C ILE A 152 5.41 -3.96 -8.12
N ASN A 153 6.14 -2.90 -8.50
CA ASN A 153 6.18 -1.66 -7.73
C ASN A 153 4.86 -0.89 -7.79
N TYR A 154 4.12 -0.99 -8.90
CA TYR A 154 2.78 -0.43 -9.01
C TYR A 154 1.82 -1.01 -7.96
N LEU A 155 1.82 -2.31 -7.72
CA LEU A 155 1.00 -2.97 -6.71
C LEU A 155 1.55 -2.78 -5.28
N LYS A 156 2.88 -2.82 -5.12
CA LYS A 156 3.56 -2.64 -3.84
C LYS A 156 3.20 -1.32 -3.16
N LYS A 157 3.01 -0.23 -3.90
CA LYS A 157 2.59 1.08 -3.34
C LYS A 157 1.26 1.01 -2.56
N ASP A 158 0.38 0.08 -2.94
CA ASP A 158 -0.92 -0.14 -2.30
C ASP A 158 -0.88 -1.29 -1.28
N GLY A 159 0.32 -1.84 -1.01
CA GLY A 159 0.56 -2.95 -0.08
C GLY A 159 0.09 -4.31 -0.62
N ILE A 160 0.06 -4.47 -1.94
CA ILE A 160 -0.31 -5.72 -2.61
C ILE A 160 0.97 -6.41 -3.05
N PHE A 161 1.29 -7.56 -2.42
CA PHE A 161 2.50 -8.34 -2.69
C PHE A 161 2.21 -9.64 -3.43
N TYR A 162 0.95 -10.08 -3.43
CA TYR A 162 0.55 -11.38 -3.96
C TYR A 162 -0.66 -11.26 -4.86
N SER A 163 -0.78 -12.20 -5.79
CA SER A 163 -1.93 -12.34 -6.68
C SER A 163 -2.42 -13.78 -6.69
N ILE A 164 -3.70 -13.97 -6.96
CA ILE A 164 -4.32 -15.27 -7.23
C ILE A 164 -5.12 -15.13 -8.51
N ASN A 165 -4.72 -15.87 -9.54
CA ASN A 165 -5.41 -15.87 -10.81
C ASN A 165 -6.48 -16.96 -10.85
N TYR A 166 -7.67 -16.61 -11.35
CA TYR A 166 -8.82 -17.49 -11.47
C TYR A 166 -9.19 -18.18 -10.15
N SER A 167 -9.25 -17.37 -9.09
CA SER A 167 -9.65 -17.82 -7.76
C SER A 167 -11.11 -18.25 -7.73
N ASN A 168 -11.39 -19.33 -6.97
CA ASN A 168 -12.76 -19.62 -6.54
C ASN A 168 -13.07 -18.74 -5.34
N ILE A 169 -14.11 -17.93 -5.44
CA ILE A 169 -14.54 -17.01 -4.38
C ILE A 169 -15.99 -17.28 -4.02
N GLU A 170 -16.26 -17.34 -2.72
CA GLU A 170 -17.60 -17.44 -2.14
C GLU A 170 -17.81 -16.25 -1.21
N ILE A 171 -18.94 -15.54 -1.35
CA ILE A 171 -19.31 -14.45 -0.46
C ILE A 171 -19.85 -15.06 0.85
N ILE A 172 -19.25 -14.66 1.98
CA ILE A 172 -19.68 -15.08 3.32
C ILE A 172 -20.71 -14.09 3.86
N SER A 173 -20.40 -12.79 3.76
CA SER A 173 -21.25 -11.72 4.27
C SER A 173 -21.03 -10.42 3.50
N HIS A 174 -21.98 -9.50 3.57
CA HIS A 174 -21.94 -8.21 2.91
C HIS A 174 -21.82 -7.06 3.92
N GLY A 175 -21.22 -5.95 3.47
CA GLY A 175 -21.31 -4.66 4.15
C GLY A 175 -20.43 -4.48 5.38
N ASN A 176 -19.35 -5.26 5.52
CA ASN A 176 -18.39 -5.15 6.64
C ASN A 176 -17.44 -3.94 6.50
N GLY A 177 -17.43 -3.29 5.34
CA GLY A 177 -16.55 -2.16 5.04
C GLY A 177 -16.89 -0.86 5.77
N ASN A 178 -16.04 0.14 5.59
CA ASN A 178 -16.27 1.48 6.12
C ASN A 178 -17.48 2.14 5.43
N LYS A 179 -18.50 2.51 6.24
CA LYS A 179 -19.78 3.08 5.75
C LYS A 179 -19.60 4.35 4.89
N VAL A 180 -18.61 5.19 5.21
CA VAL A 180 -18.34 6.41 4.43
C VAL A 180 -17.78 6.05 3.05
N LYS A 181 -16.83 5.10 2.99
CA LYS A 181 -16.24 4.63 1.73
C LYS A 181 -17.29 3.91 0.87
N SER A 182 -18.15 3.08 1.48
CA SER A 182 -19.29 2.44 0.80
C SER A 182 -20.24 3.46 0.18
N ALA A 183 -20.60 4.52 0.93
CA ALA A 183 -21.47 5.59 0.43
C ALA A 183 -20.83 6.33 -0.75
N LEU A 184 -19.52 6.58 -0.72
CA LEU A 184 -18.79 7.23 -1.82
C LEU A 184 -18.79 6.37 -3.08
N PHE A 185 -18.56 5.07 -2.96
CA PHE A 185 -18.63 4.14 -4.10
C PHE A 185 -20.04 4.05 -4.68
N TYR A 186 -21.07 3.97 -3.84
CA TYR A 186 -22.46 3.98 -4.28
C TYR A 186 -22.80 5.28 -5.07
N ILE A 187 -22.36 6.44 -4.59
CA ILE A 187 -22.57 7.71 -5.29
C ILE A 187 -21.84 7.69 -6.64
N LYS A 188 -20.57 7.22 -6.68
CA LYS A 188 -19.79 7.10 -7.92
C LYS A 188 -20.50 6.22 -8.95
N GLU A 189 -20.94 5.02 -8.55
CA GLU A 189 -21.67 4.06 -9.40
C GLU A 189 -22.90 4.72 -10.03
N LYS A 190 -23.72 5.40 -9.20
CA LYS A 190 -24.92 6.09 -9.65
C LYS A 190 -24.66 7.24 -10.64
N PHE A 191 -23.47 7.85 -10.60
CA PHE A 191 -23.06 8.87 -11.58
C PHE A 191 -22.57 8.26 -12.89
N LEU A 192 -21.99 7.07 -12.87
CA LEU A 192 -21.44 6.39 -14.06
C LEU A 192 -22.51 5.63 -14.84
N GLU A 193 -23.63 5.22 -14.21
CA GLU A 193 -24.77 4.57 -14.86
C GLU A 193 -25.63 5.51 -15.73
N LYS A 194 -25.30 6.81 -15.83
CA LYS A 194 -25.95 7.79 -16.71
C LYS A 194 -25.13 8.06 -17.96
#